data_4578cb858560639eba1317eaf6589f05
#
_entry.id   4578cb858560639eba1317eaf6589f05
#
_cell.length_a   1.000
_cell.length_b   1.000
_cell.length_c   1.000
_cell.angle_alpha   90.00
_cell.angle_beta   90.00
_cell.angle_gamma   90.00
#
_symmetry.space_group_name_H-M   'P 1'
#
loop_
_entity.id
_entity.type
_entity.pdbx_description
1 polymer ?
#
loop_
_entity_poly.entity_id
_entity_poly.type
_entity_poly.pdbx_seq_one_letter_code
_entity_poly.pdbx_strand_id
1 'polypeptide(L)'
;GNKNHEIKSISHITGGGLIENPPRAFNSNLSIKFDMKNYKLPPLFKWLQSKANISLFELAKTFNCGIGLLIFVNKKDKETVMTNLNEAGYDAFIIGRMIENISNRSVLFDGWEL
;
A
#
# COMPACT_ATOMS: atom_id res chain seq x y z
N GLY A 1 17.54 11.53 3.76
CA GLY A 1 17.03 10.64 4.64
C GLY A 1 17.61 10.70 6.01
N ASN A 2 16.88 10.19 6.90
CA ASN A 2 17.26 10.14 8.27
C ASN A 2 18.03 8.86 8.57
N LYS A 3 19.25 8.98 9.05
CA LYS A 3 20.12 7.84 9.34
C LYS A 3 19.59 6.92 10.43
N ASN A 4 18.79 7.46 11.36
CA ASN A 4 18.30 6.73 12.52
C ASN A 4 16.99 6.00 12.28
N HIS A 5 16.38 6.21 11.12
CA HIS A 5 15.06 5.67 10.81
C HIS A 5 15.14 5.00 9.46
N GLU A 6 15.37 3.70 9.49
CA GLU A 6 15.58 2.96 8.27
C GLU A 6 14.30 2.79 7.46
N ILE A 7 14.34 3.32 6.26
CA ILE A 7 13.39 2.97 5.23
C ILE A 7 13.97 1.74 4.54
N LYS A 8 13.27 0.61 4.66
CA LYS A 8 13.73 -0.66 4.10
C LYS A 8 13.66 -0.67 2.59
N SER A 9 12.58 -0.17 2.05
CA SER A 9 12.38 -0.08 0.61
C SER A 9 11.23 0.87 0.31
N ILE A 10 11.09 1.20 -0.97
CA ILE A 10 10.05 2.08 -1.48
C ILE A 10 9.43 1.44 -2.71
N SER A 11 8.11 1.50 -2.82
CA SER A 11 7.39 1.08 -4.01
C SER A 11 6.58 2.25 -4.57
N HIS A 12 6.87 2.62 -5.80
CA HIS A 12 6.08 3.61 -6.52
C HIS A 12 4.92 2.91 -7.21
N ILE A 13 3.70 3.31 -6.90
CA ILE A 13 2.51 2.65 -7.44
C ILE A 13 2.15 3.28 -8.78
N THR A 14 2.37 2.52 -9.84
CA THR A 14 2.15 2.95 -11.22
C THR A 14 1.12 2.06 -11.91
N GLY A 15 1.29 1.79 -13.19
CA GLY A 15 0.33 1.04 -14.01
C GLY A 15 0.00 -0.37 -13.55
N GLY A 16 0.86 -1.00 -12.74
CA GLY A 16 0.56 -2.31 -12.16
C GLY A 16 -0.28 -2.26 -10.89
N GLY A 17 -0.53 -1.05 -10.38
CA GLY A 17 -1.37 -0.83 -9.21
C GLY A 17 -0.82 -1.45 -7.93
N LEU A 18 -1.72 -1.70 -6.99
CA LEU A 18 -1.37 -2.23 -5.68
C LEU A 18 -1.00 -3.72 -5.69
N ILE A 19 -1.28 -4.42 -6.78
CA ILE A 19 -1.01 -5.86 -6.86
C ILE A 19 0.37 -6.15 -7.42
N GLU A 20 0.75 -5.46 -8.49
CA GLU A 20 2.01 -5.75 -9.19
C GLU A 20 3.22 -4.97 -8.69
N ASN A 21 3.01 -3.71 -8.29
CA ASN A 21 4.14 -2.86 -7.90
C ASN A 21 4.76 -3.22 -6.54
N PRO A 22 3.97 -3.42 -5.46
CA PRO A 22 4.58 -3.67 -4.16
C PRO A 22 5.49 -4.89 -4.09
N PRO A 23 5.15 -6.04 -4.72
CA PRO A 23 6.01 -7.22 -4.62
C PRO A 23 7.43 -7.04 -5.16
N ARG A 24 7.64 -6.04 -6.00
CA ARG A 24 8.98 -5.75 -6.51
C ARG A 24 9.90 -5.14 -5.46
N ALA A 25 9.35 -4.69 -4.34
CA ALA A 25 10.10 -4.02 -3.29
C ALA A 25 10.50 -4.95 -2.14
N PHE A 26 10.07 -6.20 -2.15
CA PHE A 26 10.37 -7.14 -1.06
C PHE A 26 10.55 -8.58 -1.55
N ASN A 27 11.06 -9.43 -0.65
CA ASN A 27 11.34 -10.84 -0.97
C ASN A 27 10.06 -11.65 -1.15
N SER A 28 10.15 -12.70 -1.99
CA SER A 28 9.02 -13.59 -2.27
C SER A 28 8.57 -14.42 -1.06
N ASN A 29 9.40 -14.52 0.00
CA ASN A 29 8.99 -15.20 1.24
C ASN A 29 8.14 -14.31 2.14
N LEU A 30 7.89 -13.08 1.74
CA LEU A 30 7.05 -12.14 2.44
C LEU A 30 5.81 -11.80 1.63
N SER A 31 4.79 -11.34 2.31
CA SER A 31 3.59 -10.79 1.70
C SER A 31 3.27 -9.46 2.35
N ILE A 32 2.68 -8.55 1.58
CA ILE A 32 2.10 -7.35 2.14
C ILE A 32 0.62 -7.58 2.41
N LYS A 33 0.16 -7.21 3.59
CA LYS A 33 -1.26 -7.25 3.94
C LYS A 33 -1.75 -5.82 4.10
N PHE A 34 -2.53 -5.36 3.14
CA PHE A 34 -3.15 -4.04 3.20
C PHE A 34 -4.36 -4.06 4.13
N ASP A 35 -4.44 -3.08 5.01
CA ASP A 35 -5.62 -2.86 5.86
C ASP A 35 -6.52 -1.85 5.17
N MET A 36 -7.53 -2.34 4.49
CA MET A 36 -8.46 -1.51 3.72
C MET A 36 -9.77 -1.25 4.45
N LYS A 37 -9.93 -1.76 5.66
CA LYS A 37 -11.17 -1.58 6.44
C LYS A 37 -11.50 -0.12 6.69
N ASN A 38 -10.46 0.66 7.00
CA ASN A 38 -10.62 2.08 7.33
C ASN A 38 -10.15 3.00 6.21
N TYR A 39 -9.70 2.42 5.10
CA TYR A 39 -9.24 3.21 3.97
C TYR A 39 -10.43 3.67 3.13
N LYS A 40 -10.53 4.98 2.93
CA LYS A 40 -11.58 5.55 2.08
C LYS A 40 -11.04 5.74 0.68
N LEU A 41 -11.60 5.00 -0.24
CA LEU A 41 -11.26 5.14 -1.66
C LEU A 41 -11.59 6.57 -2.12
N PRO A 42 -10.64 7.28 -2.78
CA PRO A 42 -10.93 8.62 -3.26
C PRO A 42 -12.15 8.65 -4.20
N PRO A 43 -12.89 9.77 -4.23
CA PRO A 43 -14.14 9.85 -5.00
C PRO A 43 -14.00 9.46 -6.46
N LEU A 44 -12.91 9.79 -7.11
CA LEU A 44 -12.68 9.40 -8.51
C LEU A 44 -12.76 7.89 -8.69
N PHE A 45 -12.13 7.14 -7.79
CA PHE A 45 -12.10 5.67 -7.89
C PHE A 45 -13.44 5.05 -7.53
N LYS A 46 -14.17 5.65 -6.59
CA LYS A 46 -15.56 5.23 -6.31
C LYS A 46 -16.44 5.44 -7.52
N TRP A 47 -16.27 6.56 -8.19
CA TRP A 47 -17.02 6.88 -9.41
C TRP A 47 -16.73 5.88 -10.52
N LEU A 48 -15.44 5.56 -10.73
CA LEU A 48 -15.03 4.55 -11.71
C LEU A 48 -15.63 3.19 -11.41
N GLN A 49 -15.62 2.81 -10.14
CA GLN A 49 -16.19 1.54 -9.73
C GLN A 49 -17.68 1.43 -10.04
N SER A 50 -18.43 2.48 -9.75
CA SER A 50 -19.87 2.44 -9.92
C SER A 50 -20.31 2.69 -11.37
N LYS A 51 -19.67 3.62 -12.08
CA LYS A 51 -20.09 4.01 -13.43
C LYS A 51 -19.51 3.11 -14.53
N ALA A 52 -18.26 2.70 -14.38
CA ALA A 52 -17.63 1.82 -15.34
C ALA A 52 -17.75 0.34 -14.98
N ASN A 53 -18.41 0.04 -13.86
CA ASN A 53 -18.60 -1.32 -13.38
C ASN A 53 -17.27 -2.06 -13.20
N ILE A 54 -16.27 -1.36 -12.68
CA ILE A 54 -14.94 -1.91 -12.45
C ILE A 54 -14.92 -2.52 -11.04
N SER A 55 -14.45 -3.77 -10.92
CA SER A 55 -14.33 -4.44 -9.63
C SER A 55 -13.20 -3.83 -8.80
N LEU A 56 -13.22 -4.07 -7.48
CA LEU A 56 -12.12 -3.66 -6.61
C LEU A 56 -10.81 -4.31 -7.03
N PHE A 57 -10.86 -5.56 -7.49
CA PHE A 57 -9.67 -6.26 -7.98
C PHE A 57 -9.05 -5.54 -9.18
N GLU A 58 -9.88 -5.14 -10.15
CA GLU A 58 -9.40 -4.42 -11.32
C GLU A 58 -8.83 -3.04 -10.95
N LEU A 59 -9.46 -2.36 -10.00
CA LEU A 59 -8.92 -1.09 -9.49
C LEU A 59 -7.55 -1.30 -8.86
N ALA A 60 -7.42 -2.31 -8.00
CA ALA A 60 -6.17 -2.59 -7.31
C ALA A 60 -5.06 -3.05 -8.27
N LYS A 61 -5.43 -3.75 -9.33
CA LYS A 61 -4.49 -4.26 -10.33
C LYS A 61 -4.01 -3.16 -11.27
N THR A 62 -4.88 -2.23 -11.61
CA THR A 62 -4.62 -1.26 -12.68
C THR A 62 -4.23 0.12 -12.16
N PHE A 63 -4.82 0.52 -11.03
CA PHE A 63 -4.66 1.87 -10.50
C PHE A 63 -4.02 1.86 -9.12
N ASN A 64 -3.51 3.02 -8.73
CA ASN A 64 -2.92 3.19 -7.39
C ASN A 64 -3.96 3.39 -6.29
N CYS A 65 -5.22 3.55 -6.65
CA CYS A 65 -6.33 3.77 -5.71
C CYS A 65 -6.12 4.96 -4.77
N GLY A 66 -5.33 5.95 -5.21
CA GLY A 66 -4.99 7.10 -4.40
C GLY A 66 -3.72 6.92 -3.57
N ILE A 67 -3.09 5.75 -3.65
CA ILE A 67 -1.84 5.45 -2.95
C ILE A 67 -0.71 5.47 -3.97
N GLY A 68 0.03 6.58 -4.02
CA GLY A 68 1.06 6.76 -5.04
C GLY A 68 2.42 6.17 -4.66
N LEU A 69 2.70 6.06 -3.37
CA LEU A 69 4.00 5.60 -2.89
C LEU A 69 3.83 4.81 -1.60
N LEU A 70 4.49 3.67 -1.54
CA LEU A 70 4.58 2.87 -0.32
C LEU A 70 6.00 2.94 0.22
N ILE A 71 6.12 3.11 1.53
CA ILE A 71 7.40 3.13 2.22
C ILE A 71 7.39 1.99 3.22
N PHE A 72 8.40 1.12 3.13
CA PHE A 72 8.53 -0.06 3.99
C PHE A 72 9.54 0.24 5.09
N VAL A 73 9.10 0.12 6.34
CA VAL A 73 9.92 0.43 7.50
C VAL A 73 9.81 -0.68 8.55
N ASN A 74 10.77 -0.73 9.46
CA ASN A 74 10.65 -1.60 10.63
C ASN A 74 9.53 -1.11 11.53
N LYS A 75 8.90 -2.03 12.23
CA LYS A 75 7.82 -1.71 13.17
C LYS A 75 8.25 -0.67 14.20
N LYS A 76 9.47 -0.76 14.68
CA LYS A 76 10.00 0.18 15.69
C LYS A 76 10.16 1.62 15.18
N ASP A 77 10.29 1.80 13.86
CA ASP A 77 10.55 3.09 13.24
C ASP A 77 9.29 3.75 12.66
N LYS A 78 8.17 3.04 12.62
CA LYS A 78 6.98 3.51 11.91
C LYS A 78 6.44 4.84 12.41
N GLU A 79 6.38 5.02 13.72
CA GLU A 79 5.83 6.25 14.29
C GLU A 79 6.72 7.45 13.98
N THR A 80 8.04 7.28 14.10
CA THR A 80 8.99 8.35 13.83
C THR A 80 9.01 8.73 12.37
N VAL A 81 9.03 7.75 11.48
CA VAL A 81 9.00 8.01 10.04
C VAL A 81 7.70 8.71 9.66
N MET A 82 6.57 8.25 10.20
CA MET A 82 5.28 8.85 9.91
C MET A 82 5.20 10.30 10.39
N THR A 83 5.71 10.56 11.60
CA THR A 83 5.76 11.93 12.13
C THR A 83 6.61 12.82 11.25
N ASN A 84 7.79 12.36 10.84
CA ASN A 84 8.69 13.13 9.99
C ASN A 84 8.05 13.45 8.64
N LEU A 85 7.36 12.50 8.04
CA LEU A 85 6.68 12.71 6.76
C LEU A 85 5.54 13.72 6.87
N ASN A 86 4.73 13.60 7.92
CA ASN A 86 3.62 14.52 8.14
C ASN A 86 4.11 15.94 8.44
N GLU A 87 5.18 16.07 9.22
CA GLU A 87 5.80 17.36 9.48
C GLU A 87 6.39 18.00 8.21
N ALA A 88 6.83 17.19 7.28
CA ALA A 88 7.33 17.67 5.98
C ALA A 88 6.21 18.04 5.00
N GLY A 89 4.95 17.87 5.39
CA GLY A 89 3.81 18.27 4.57
C GLY A 89 3.17 17.14 3.76
N TYR A 90 3.61 15.90 3.95
CA TYR A 90 3.00 14.75 3.27
C TYR A 90 1.88 14.17 4.10
N ASP A 91 0.87 13.64 3.43
CA ASP A 91 -0.23 12.94 4.08
C ASP A 91 0.12 11.46 4.19
N ALA A 92 0.83 11.11 5.26
CA ALA A 92 1.29 9.75 5.49
C ALA A 92 0.40 9.04 6.50
N PHE A 93 0.11 7.77 6.22
CA PHE A 93 -0.66 6.92 7.11
C PHE A 93 -0.23 5.45 6.97
N ILE A 94 -0.53 4.66 7.98
CA ILE A 94 -0.21 3.23 7.97
C ILE A 94 -1.31 2.50 7.18
N ILE A 95 -0.91 1.82 6.10
CA ILE A 95 -1.86 1.13 5.23
C ILE A 95 -1.78 -0.39 5.33
N GLY A 96 -0.75 -0.92 5.97
CA GLY A 96 -0.62 -2.36 6.06
C GLY A 96 0.64 -2.80 6.78
N ARG A 97 0.91 -4.09 6.69
CA ARG A 97 2.08 -4.71 7.31
C ARG A 97 2.61 -5.85 6.47
N MET A 98 3.87 -6.19 6.70
CA MET A 98 4.49 -7.35 6.07
C MET A 98 4.28 -8.59 6.93
N ILE A 99 3.97 -9.71 6.30
CA ILE A 99 3.77 -10.99 6.97
C ILE A 99 4.49 -12.08 6.18
N GLU A 100 4.61 -13.29 6.77
CA GLU A 100 5.13 -14.44 6.04
C GLU A 100 4.21 -14.81 4.89
N ASN A 101 4.80 -15.18 3.76
CA ASN A 101 4.05 -15.62 2.61
C ASN A 101 3.71 -17.11 2.75
N ILE A 102 2.62 -17.42 3.42
CA ILE A 102 2.14 -18.78 3.63
C ILE A 102 1.03 -19.18 2.67
N SER A 103 0.48 -18.24 1.94
CA SER A 103 -0.67 -18.45 1.05
C SER A 103 -0.32 -18.42 -0.44
N ASN A 104 0.96 -18.31 -0.77
CA ASN A 104 1.44 -18.12 -2.15
C ASN A 104 0.93 -16.84 -2.81
N ARG A 105 0.52 -15.87 -2.02
CA ARG A 105 0.08 -14.56 -2.51
C ARG A 105 1.00 -13.48 -1.94
N SER A 106 1.58 -12.69 -2.82
CA SER A 106 2.43 -11.57 -2.40
C SER A 106 1.64 -10.40 -1.84
N VAL A 107 0.38 -10.27 -2.22
CA VAL A 107 -0.47 -9.16 -1.80
C VAL A 107 -1.80 -9.68 -1.28
N LEU A 108 -2.18 -9.22 -0.10
CA LEU A 108 -3.44 -9.57 0.55
C LEU A 108 -4.16 -8.27 0.92
N PHE A 109 -5.48 -8.28 0.85
CA PHE A 109 -6.30 -7.14 1.23
C PHE A 109 -7.27 -7.54 2.33
N ASP A 110 -7.17 -6.87 3.48
CA ASP A 110 -8.09 -7.05 4.59
C ASP A 110 -9.16 -5.97 4.52
N GLY A 111 -10.41 -6.37 4.41
CA GLY A 111 -11.53 -5.44 4.33
C GLY A 111 -12.06 -5.20 2.90
N TRP A 112 -11.36 -5.68 1.89
CA TRP A 112 -11.84 -5.69 0.52
C TRP A 112 -12.11 -7.11 0.09
N GLU A 113 -13.24 -7.33 -0.53
CA GLU A 113 -13.56 -8.61 -1.16
C GLU A 113 -13.11 -8.57 -2.62
N LEU A 114 -12.12 -9.37 -2.91
CA LEU A 114 -11.54 -9.41 -4.26
C LEU A 114 -11.82 -10.73 -4.95
#